data_106568700e962decf0f80415550e8589
#
_entry.id   106568700e962decf0f80415550e8589
#
_cell.length_a   1.000
_cell.length_b   1.000
_cell.length_c   1.000
_cell.angle_alpha   90.00
_cell.angle_beta   90.00
_cell.angle_gamma   90.00
#
_symmetry.space_group_name_H-M   'P 1'
#
loop_
_entity.id
_entity.type
_entity.pdbx_description
1 polymer ?
#
loop_
_entity_poly.entity_id
_entity_poly.type
_entity_poly.pdbx_seq_one_letter_code
_entity_poly.pdbx_strand_id
1 'polypeptide(L)'
;MNFNVNDKFGWDHCPDTNAERYILACNRFVNSDKEFSRFRQDKDYGKILEGGEQIVGTMYLDRIKSIHNLNLLSTYLEKFKENDLYGSPTIYNYDVVGNICPNTIHYISTVLDINKKFPNTDFKRIVEIGAGFGALCKIFSSMYNFDQYIIVDLPPVVKLCEKYLSNFPELSGRVSFVSCDEIDNFDFSDIDLCISEAALAECGYETQKNYIDKIINKSKKVYITYNTLHITNSKESFD
;
A
#
# COMPACT_ATOMS: atom_id res chain seq x y z
N MET A 1 6.35 -2.90 -28.90
CA MET A 1 6.94 -1.72 -28.24
C MET A 1 7.58 -2.23 -26.97
N ASN A 2 8.88 -2.19 -26.86
CA ASN A 2 9.57 -2.51 -25.61
C ASN A 2 9.30 -1.36 -24.62
N PHE A 3 8.48 -1.62 -23.64
CA PHE A 3 8.26 -0.69 -22.53
C PHE A 3 9.48 -0.81 -21.58
N ASN A 4 10.37 0.16 -21.60
CA ASN A 4 11.35 0.28 -20.54
C ASN A 4 10.67 0.96 -19.33
N VAL A 5 10.33 0.19 -18.32
CA VAL A 5 9.63 0.65 -17.11
C VAL A 5 10.50 1.64 -16.35
N ASN A 6 11.81 1.45 -16.33
CA ASN A 6 12.76 2.29 -15.60
C ASN A 6 12.82 3.70 -16.17
N ASP A 7 12.86 3.86 -17.49
CA ASP A 7 12.95 5.18 -18.14
C ASP A 7 11.67 6.00 -17.98
N LYS A 8 10.51 5.35 -17.81
CA LYS A 8 9.22 6.04 -17.77
C LYS A 8 8.70 6.29 -16.35
N PHE A 9 8.99 5.39 -15.41
CA PHE A 9 8.39 5.42 -14.07
C PHE A 9 9.41 5.52 -12.92
N GLY A 10 10.72 5.57 -13.22
CA GLY A 10 11.78 5.82 -12.23
C GLY A 10 11.94 4.71 -11.18
N TRP A 11 11.72 3.47 -11.57
CA TRP A 11 11.82 2.31 -10.66
C TRP A 11 13.21 1.69 -10.75
N ASP A 12 14.23 2.41 -10.24
CA ASP A 12 15.66 2.12 -10.50
C ASP A 12 16.20 0.89 -9.76
N HIS A 13 15.51 0.39 -8.75
CA HIS A 13 16.02 -0.70 -7.90
C HIS A 13 15.31 -2.04 -8.07
N CYS A 14 14.29 -2.11 -8.92
CA CYS A 14 13.66 -3.37 -9.27
C CYS A 14 14.33 -3.96 -10.52
N PRO A 15 14.79 -5.22 -10.50
CA PRO A 15 15.28 -5.85 -11.73
C PRO A 15 14.21 -5.74 -12.81
N ASP A 16 14.57 -5.22 -13.98
CA ASP A 16 13.67 -4.92 -15.11
C ASP A 16 12.61 -6.00 -15.35
N THR A 17 13.02 -7.27 -15.28
CA THR A 17 12.15 -8.42 -15.49
C THR A 17 11.05 -8.59 -14.44
N ASN A 18 11.25 -8.16 -13.19
CA ASN A 18 10.24 -8.28 -12.15
C ASN A 18 9.20 -7.15 -12.23
N ALA A 19 9.64 -5.93 -12.54
CA ALA A 19 8.76 -4.79 -12.74
C ALA A 19 7.81 -5.00 -13.94
N GLU A 20 8.34 -5.45 -15.06
CA GLU A 20 7.53 -5.78 -16.26
C GLU A 20 6.50 -6.86 -15.96
N ARG A 21 6.88 -7.94 -15.27
CA ARG A 21 5.98 -9.04 -14.90
C ARG A 21 4.87 -8.56 -13.96
N TYR A 22 5.21 -7.73 -13.00
CA TYR A 22 4.24 -7.13 -12.09
C TYR A 22 3.19 -6.28 -12.82
N ILE A 23 3.63 -5.41 -13.73
CA ILE A 23 2.74 -4.59 -14.55
C ILE A 23 1.84 -5.45 -15.45
N LEU A 24 2.41 -6.49 -16.08
CA LEU A 24 1.64 -7.43 -16.88
C LEU A 24 0.62 -8.21 -16.05
N ALA A 25 0.99 -8.60 -14.82
CA ALA A 25 0.09 -9.26 -13.88
C ALA A 25 -1.08 -8.34 -13.50
N CYS A 26 -0.82 -7.09 -13.11
CA CYS A 26 -1.86 -6.10 -12.81
C CYS A 26 -2.84 -5.91 -13.99
N ASN A 27 -2.32 -5.80 -15.21
CA ASN A 27 -3.16 -5.71 -16.40
C ASN A 27 -4.04 -6.96 -16.62
N ARG A 28 -3.52 -8.18 -16.36
CA ARG A 28 -4.33 -9.41 -16.44
C ARG A 28 -5.46 -9.39 -15.42
N PHE A 29 -5.19 -8.97 -14.17
CA PHE A 29 -6.19 -8.92 -13.12
C PHE A 29 -7.30 -7.91 -13.40
N VAL A 30 -6.95 -6.75 -13.95
CA VAL A 30 -7.92 -5.73 -14.33
C VAL A 30 -8.86 -6.25 -15.43
N ASN A 31 -8.31 -6.94 -16.44
CA ASN A 31 -9.04 -7.34 -17.63
C ASN A 31 -9.76 -8.72 -17.53
N SER A 32 -9.59 -9.45 -16.42
CA SER A 32 -10.17 -10.78 -16.24
C SER A 32 -10.63 -11.00 -14.79
N ASP A 33 -11.94 -11.19 -14.60
CA ASP A 33 -12.51 -11.49 -13.28
C ASP A 33 -12.01 -12.82 -12.74
N LYS A 34 -11.75 -13.79 -13.60
CA LYS A 34 -11.14 -15.07 -13.23
C LYS A 34 -9.74 -14.88 -12.67
N GLU A 35 -8.90 -14.05 -13.28
CA GLU A 35 -7.57 -13.75 -12.78
C GLU A 35 -7.64 -12.87 -11.52
N PHE A 36 -8.54 -11.88 -11.49
CA PHE A 36 -8.78 -11.04 -10.32
C PHE A 36 -9.22 -11.85 -9.10
N SER A 37 -10.07 -12.87 -9.26
CA SER A 37 -10.53 -13.67 -8.12
C SER A 37 -9.41 -14.38 -7.35
N ARG A 38 -8.19 -14.47 -7.90
CA ARG A 38 -7.03 -15.15 -7.31
C ARG A 38 -5.72 -14.35 -7.43
N PHE A 39 -5.80 -13.05 -7.63
CA PHE A 39 -4.62 -12.23 -7.94
C PHE A 39 -3.55 -12.28 -6.84
N ARG A 40 -3.94 -12.46 -5.58
CA ARG A 40 -3.02 -12.55 -4.44
C ARG A 40 -2.27 -13.89 -4.38
N GLN A 41 -2.64 -14.89 -5.19
CA GLN A 41 -1.92 -16.15 -5.38
C GLN A 41 -1.00 -16.13 -6.61
N ASP A 42 -1.02 -15.08 -7.41
CA ASP A 42 -0.19 -14.97 -8.60
C ASP A 42 1.29 -14.86 -8.23
N LYS A 43 2.15 -15.65 -8.89
CA LYS A 43 3.57 -15.73 -8.55
C LYS A 43 4.35 -14.47 -8.86
N ASP A 44 3.99 -13.78 -9.93
CA ASP A 44 4.68 -12.54 -10.35
C ASP A 44 4.26 -11.37 -9.45
N TYR A 45 3.01 -11.36 -9.03
CA TYR A 45 2.47 -10.39 -8.07
C TYR A 45 2.96 -10.65 -6.64
N GLY A 46 2.91 -11.90 -6.20
CA GLY A 46 3.27 -12.31 -4.84
C GLY A 46 4.72 -12.04 -4.47
N LYS A 47 5.63 -12.01 -5.45
CA LYS A 47 7.04 -11.68 -5.19
C LYS A 47 7.25 -10.23 -4.74
N ILE A 48 6.33 -9.34 -5.09
CA ILE A 48 6.44 -7.91 -4.81
C ILE A 48 5.55 -7.54 -3.62
N LEU A 49 4.32 -8.03 -3.55
CA LEU A 49 3.32 -7.53 -2.61
C LEU A 49 2.72 -8.56 -1.65
N GLU A 50 2.78 -9.85 -1.95
CA GLU A 50 2.12 -10.89 -1.14
C GLU A 50 3.10 -11.88 -0.51
N GLY A 51 4.35 -11.49 -0.30
CA GLY A 51 5.43 -12.33 0.25
C GLY A 51 5.20 -12.86 1.68
N GLY A 52 3.95 -13.04 2.10
CA GLY A 52 3.58 -13.36 3.47
C GLY A 52 3.61 -14.85 3.80
N GLU A 53 4.77 -15.37 4.20
CA GLU A 53 4.81 -16.62 4.99
C GLU A 53 4.24 -16.37 6.39
N GLN A 54 3.75 -17.44 7.04
CA GLN A 54 3.17 -17.36 8.39
C GLN A 54 4.07 -16.63 9.39
N ILE A 55 5.39 -16.81 9.29
CA ILE A 55 6.37 -16.17 10.19
C ILE A 55 6.34 -14.65 10.09
N VAL A 56 6.12 -14.11 8.90
CA VAL A 56 6.03 -12.65 8.69
C VAL A 56 4.82 -12.07 9.41
N GLY A 57 3.66 -12.74 9.30
CA GLY A 57 2.47 -12.35 10.05
C GLY A 57 2.68 -12.43 11.56
N THR A 58 3.40 -13.46 12.04
CA THR A 58 3.77 -13.57 13.46
C THR A 58 4.63 -12.38 13.92
N MET A 59 5.62 -11.99 13.13
CA MET A 59 6.48 -10.84 13.45
C MET A 59 5.68 -9.53 13.58
N TYR A 60 4.77 -9.25 12.67
CA TYR A 60 3.89 -8.08 12.75
C TYR A 60 2.93 -8.17 13.93
N LEU A 61 2.37 -9.34 14.21
CA LEU A 61 1.48 -9.53 15.35
C LEU A 61 2.22 -9.33 16.68
N ASP A 62 3.45 -9.82 16.82
CA ASP A 62 4.27 -9.62 17.99
C ASP A 62 4.65 -8.14 18.16
N ARG A 63 4.93 -7.43 17.06
CA ARG A 63 5.09 -5.99 17.06
C ARG A 63 3.82 -5.30 17.57
N ILE A 64 2.64 -5.65 17.07
CA ILE A 64 1.37 -5.09 17.52
C ILE A 64 1.19 -5.34 19.03
N LYS A 65 1.39 -6.56 19.50
CA LYS A 65 1.28 -6.92 20.92
C LYS A 65 2.24 -6.11 21.81
N SER A 66 3.43 -5.81 21.32
CA SER A 66 4.46 -5.13 22.12
C SER A 66 4.27 -3.61 22.22
N ILE A 67 3.67 -2.98 21.23
CA ILE A 67 3.67 -1.51 21.11
C ILE A 67 2.28 -0.87 21.02
N HIS A 68 1.22 -1.65 20.80
CA HIS A 68 -0.13 -1.14 20.57
C HIS A 68 -1.14 -1.64 21.60
N ASN A 69 -2.26 -0.92 21.69
CA ASN A 69 -3.39 -1.30 22.52
C ASN A 69 -4.21 -2.40 21.83
N LEU A 70 -4.19 -3.63 22.38
CA LEU A 70 -4.92 -4.76 21.85
C LEU A 70 -6.45 -4.58 21.87
N ASN A 71 -6.98 -3.71 22.73
CA ASN A 71 -8.41 -3.38 22.70
C ASN A 71 -8.79 -2.65 21.41
N LEU A 72 -7.89 -1.78 20.92
CA LEU A 72 -8.10 -1.10 19.64
C LEU A 72 -8.09 -2.10 18.48
N LEU A 73 -7.12 -3.02 18.48
CA LEU A 73 -7.08 -4.11 17.50
C LEU A 73 -8.39 -4.91 17.51
N SER A 74 -8.84 -5.37 18.70
CA SER A 74 -10.03 -6.21 18.82
C SER A 74 -11.31 -5.50 18.38
N THR A 75 -11.39 -4.17 18.60
CA THR A 75 -12.55 -3.36 18.21
C THR A 75 -12.76 -3.36 16.69
N TYR A 76 -11.70 -3.34 15.91
CA TYR A 76 -11.76 -3.22 14.45
C TYR A 76 -11.42 -4.51 13.70
N LEU A 77 -11.08 -5.59 14.41
CA LEU A 77 -10.53 -6.81 13.82
C LEU A 77 -11.39 -7.40 12.69
N GLU A 78 -12.69 -7.49 12.89
CA GLU A 78 -13.58 -8.09 11.87
C GLU A 78 -13.66 -7.21 10.61
N LYS A 79 -13.62 -5.88 10.76
CA LYS A 79 -13.54 -4.96 9.61
C LYS A 79 -12.19 -5.04 8.89
N PHE A 80 -11.12 -5.25 9.63
CA PHE A 80 -9.80 -5.46 9.02
C PHE A 80 -9.74 -6.74 8.19
N LYS A 81 -10.37 -7.81 8.65
CA LYS A 81 -10.44 -9.10 7.93
C LYS A 81 -11.22 -9.02 6.61
N GLU A 82 -12.06 -8.01 6.43
CA GLU A 82 -12.72 -7.79 5.14
C GLU A 82 -11.72 -7.59 3.99
N ASN A 83 -10.48 -7.13 4.29
CA ASN A 83 -9.38 -7.05 3.32
C ASN A 83 -9.04 -8.41 2.69
N ASP A 84 -9.38 -9.51 3.33
CA ASP A 84 -9.09 -10.87 2.86
C ASP A 84 -10.22 -11.50 2.04
N LEU A 85 -11.32 -10.80 1.81
CA LEU A 85 -12.47 -11.33 1.07
C LEU A 85 -12.21 -11.51 -0.43
N TYR A 86 -11.24 -10.78 -1.00
CA TYR A 86 -10.99 -10.75 -2.43
C TYR A 86 -9.55 -11.14 -2.76
N GLY A 87 -9.36 -11.74 -3.96
CA GLY A 87 -8.05 -12.12 -4.47
C GLY A 87 -7.51 -13.44 -3.97
N SER A 88 -8.26 -14.17 -3.13
CA SER A 88 -7.88 -15.47 -2.56
C SER A 88 -6.51 -15.46 -1.85
N PRO A 89 -6.29 -14.62 -0.83
CA PRO A 89 -5.02 -14.59 -0.11
C PRO A 89 -4.73 -15.90 0.61
N THR A 90 -3.47 -16.17 0.89
CA THR A 90 -3.08 -17.26 1.78
C THR A 90 -3.40 -16.89 3.22
N ILE A 91 -4.22 -17.68 3.88
CA ILE A 91 -4.69 -17.46 5.26
C ILE A 91 -3.98 -18.42 6.21
N TYR A 92 -3.52 -17.86 7.33
CA TYR A 92 -2.99 -18.66 8.45
C TYR A 92 -3.77 -18.36 9.73
N ASN A 93 -3.73 -19.32 10.66
CA ASN A 93 -4.32 -19.13 11.99
C ASN A 93 -3.26 -18.57 12.95
N TYR A 94 -3.59 -17.48 13.63
CA TYR A 94 -2.75 -16.84 14.64
C TYR A 94 -3.50 -16.70 15.96
N ASP A 95 -2.76 -16.74 17.06
CA ASP A 95 -3.29 -16.37 18.37
C ASP A 95 -3.82 -14.94 18.32
N VAL A 96 -4.87 -14.63 19.07
CA VAL A 96 -5.47 -13.31 19.21
C VAL A 96 -6.31 -12.85 18.02
N VAL A 97 -5.85 -13.06 16.78
CA VAL A 97 -6.56 -12.57 15.58
C VAL A 97 -7.25 -13.70 14.76
N GLY A 98 -6.92 -14.96 15.02
CA GLY A 98 -7.50 -16.11 14.31
C GLY A 98 -7.03 -16.19 12.85
N ASN A 99 -7.93 -16.58 11.96
CA ASN A 99 -7.65 -16.75 10.53
C ASN A 99 -7.55 -15.40 9.82
N ILE A 100 -6.36 -15.10 9.25
CA ILE A 100 -6.09 -13.84 8.57
C ILE A 100 -4.83 -13.96 7.68
N CYS A 101 -4.75 -13.15 6.63
CA CYS A 101 -3.55 -13.06 5.79
C CYS A 101 -2.41 -12.30 6.50
N PRO A 102 -1.14 -12.76 6.40
CA PRO A 102 0.02 -12.05 6.92
C PRO A 102 0.11 -10.59 6.48
N ASN A 103 -0.15 -10.32 5.22
CA ASN A 103 -0.15 -8.96 4.67
C ASN A 103 -1.22 -8.07 5.30
N THR A 104 -2.38 -8.62 5.63
CA THR A 104 -3.42 -7.87 6.34
C THR A 104 -2.96 -7.48 7.74
N ILE A 105 -2.24 -8.37 8.46
CA ILE A 105 -1.63 -8.03 9.76
C ILE A 105 -0.58 -6.91 9.60
N HIS A 106 0.21 -6.94 8.52
CA HIS A 106 1.16 -5.88 8.19
C HIS A 106 0.45 -4.52 8.07
N TYR A 107 -0.57 -4.40 7.23
CA TYR A 107 -1.32 -3.14 7.07
C TYR A 107 -2.05 -2.71 8.35
N ILE A 108 -2.55 -3.64 9.15
CA ILE A 108 -3.08 -3.34 10.49
C ILE A 108 -1.99 -2.71 11.36
N SER A 109 -0.76 -3.27 11.38
CA SER A 109 0.37 -2.71 12.11
C SER A 109 0.65 -1.26 11.70
N THR A 110 0.64 -0.98 10.40
CA THR A 110 0.85 0.36 9.84
C THR A 110 -0.22 1.35 10.30
N VAL A 111 -1.50 0.97 10.23
CA VAL A 111 -2.60 1.86 10.67
C VAL A 111 -2.55 2.11 12.19
N LEU A 112 -2.22 1.10 12.99
CA LEU A 112 -2.03 1.25 14.43
C LEU A 112 -0.81 2.13 14.76
N ASP A 113 0.28 2.03 14.00
CA ASP A 113 1.44 2.91 14.12
C ASP A 113 1.08 4.37 13.82
N ILE A 114 0.32 4.62 12.76
CA ILE A 114 -0.19 5.96 12.41
C ILE A 114 -1.06 6.50 13.56
N ASN A 115 -1.96 5.69 14.09
CA ASN A 115 -2.80 6.07 15.22
C ASN A 115 -1.97 6.45 16.45
N LYS A 116 -0.93 5.68 16.76
CA LYS A 116 -0.02 5.94 17.89
C LYS A 116 0.81 7.20 17.68
N LYS A 117 1.30 7.45 16.45
CA LYS A 117 2.13 8.62 16.13
C LYS A 117 1.31 9.92 16.09
N PHE A 118 0.06 9.84 15.69
CA PHE A 118 -0.81 10.98 15.51
C PHE A 118 -2.13 10.77 16.27
N PRO A 119 -2.09 10.69 17.62
CA PRO A 119 -3.26 10.38 18.42
C PRO A 119 -4.33 11.49 18.28
N ASN A 120 -5.60 11.08 18.31
CA ASN A 120 -6.75 11.97 18.22
C ASN A 120 -6.77 12.88 16.98
N THR A 121 -6.12 12.46 15.90
CA THR A 121 -6.13 13.20 14.63
C THR A 121 -7.29 12.72 13.77
N ASP A 122 -8.09 13.66 13.29
CA ASP A 122 -9.13 13.44 12.30
C ASP A 122 -8.55 13.72 10.90
N PHE A 123 -8.19 12.66 10.18
CA PHE A 123 -7.65 12.76 8.83
C PHE A 123 -8.79 12.84 7.82
N LYS A 124 -8.93 13.96 7.13
CA LYS A 124 -9.96 14.16 6.12
C LYS A 124 -9.47 13.91 4.71
N ARG A 125 -8.26 14.34 4.40
CA ARG A 125 -7.67 14.16 3.07
C ARG A 125 -6.33 13.46 3.18
N ILE A 126 -6.26 12.23 2.64
CA ILE A 126 -5.10 11.35 2.73
C ILE A 126 -4.56 11.10 1.33
N VAL A 127 -3.24 11.00 1.20
CA VAL A 127 -2.57 10.53 -0.02
C VAL A 127 -1.71 9.32 0.32
N GLU A 128 -1.82 8.26 -0.47
CA GLU A 128 -0.95 7.09 -0.43
C GLU A 128 -0.14 7.01 -1.71
N ILE A 129 1.21 6.97 -1.58
CA ILE A 129 2.15 6.78 -2.69
C ILE A 129 2.60 5.33 -2.67
N GLY A 130 2.28 4.58 -3.73
CA GLY A 130 2.61 3.16 -3.84
C GLY A 130 1.62 2.28 -3.07
N ALA A 131 0.37 2.20 -3.53
CA ALA A 131 -0.72 1.55 -2.80
C ALA A 131 -0.87 0.05 -3.08
N GLY A 132 -0.10 -0.51 -4.01
CA GLY A 132 -0.22 -1.92 -4.38
C GLY A 132 -1.62 -2.24 -4.94
N PHE A 133 -2.45 -2.95 -4.19
CA PHE A 133 -3.85 -3.18 -4.62
C PHE A 133 -4.88 -2.36 -3.83
N GLY A 134 -4.42 -1.44 -2.96
CA GLY A 134 -5.30 -0.58 -2.17
C GLY A 134 -5.67 -1.15 -0.79
N ALA A 135 -4.96 -2.16 -0.31
CA ALA A 135 -5.23 -2.81 0.98
C ALA A 135 -5.13 -1.84 2.15
N LEU A 136 -4.11 -0.97 2.18
CA LEU A 136 -3.94 -0.02 3.26
C LEU A 136 -5.11 0.98 3.32
N CYS A 137 -5.60 1.45 2.17
CA CYS A 137 -6.82 2.28 2.09
C CYS A 137 -8.02 1.57 2.75
N LYS A 138 -8.26 0.27 2.42
CA LYS A 138 -9.35 -0.51 3.03
C LYS A 138 -9.18 -0.66 4.54
N ILE A 139 -7.98 -1.00 5.01
CA ILE A 139 -7.68 -1.15 6.44
C ILE A 139 -7.84 0.21 7.15
N PHE A 140 -7.32 1.29 6.55
CA PHE A 140 -7.42 2.64 7.10
C PHE A 140 -8.88 3.08 7.27
N SER A 141 -9.73 2.81 6.27
CA SER A 141 -11.17 3.13 6.32
C SER A 141 -11.93 2.42 7.44
N SER A 142 -11.40 1.33 7.97
CA SER A 142 -12.01 0.61 9.08
C SER A 142 -11.91 1.38 10.40
N MET A 143 -10.90 2.25 10.54
CA MET A 143 -10.66 3.05 11.76
C MET A 143 -10.95 4.54 11.59
N TYR A 144 -10.79 5.06 10.38
CA TYR A 144 -10.88 6.50 10.11
C TYR A 144 -11.99 6.84 9.13
N ASN A 145 -12.72 7.90 9.45
CA ASN A 145 -13.73 8.44 8.55
C ASN A 145 -13.16 9.66 7.81
N PHE A 146 -12.57 9.42 6.65
CA PHE A 146 -12.00 10.45 5.78
C PHE A 146 -13.02 10.91 4.71
N ASP A 147 -12.81 12.09 4.18
CA ASP A 147 -13.61 12.63 3.07
C ASP A 147 -13.03 12.18 1.73
N GLN A 148 -11.70 12.16 1.61
CA GLN A 148 -11.01 11.73 0.40
C GLN A 148 -9.72 10.95 0.71
N TYR A 149 -9.56 9.80 0.06
CA TYR A 149 -8.32 9.03 0.02
C TYR A 149 -7.79 9.00 -1.42
N ILE A 150 -6.59 9.52 -1.65
CA ILE A 150 -5.99 9.66 -2.97
C ILE A 150 -4.90 8.59 -3.10
N ILE A 151 -5.06 7.69 -4.03
CA ILE A 151 -4.08 6.65 -4.37
C ILE A 151 -3.24 7.14 -5.54
N VAL A 152 -1.92 7.16 -5.37
CA VAL A 152 -0.95 7.50 -6.42
C VAL A 152 -0.06 6.30 -6.67
N ASP A 153 -0.10 5.74 -7.89
CA ASP A 153 0.68 4.56 -8.27
C ASP A 153 0.87 4.49 -9.79
N LEU A 154 1.52 3.44 -10.28
CA LEU A 154 1.64 3.13 -11.70
C LEU A 154 0.26 2.92 -12.35
N PRO A 155 0.05 3.30 -13.64
CA PRO A 155 -1.27 3.24 -14.27
C PRO A 155 -1.98 1.89 -14.16
N PRO A 156 -1.33 0.71 -14.36
CA PRO A 156 -2.00 -0.58 -14.18
C PRO A 156 -2.33 -0.91 -12.73
N VAL A 157 -1.53 -0.42 -11.78
CA VAL A 157 -1.72 -0.62 -10.34
C VAL A 157 -2.91 0.20 -9.86
N VAL A 158 -3.01 1.45 -10.28
CA VAL A 158 -4.17 2.32 -10.01
C VAL A 158 -5.48 1.66 -10.45
N LYS A 159 -5.51 1.06 -11.64
CA LYS A 159 -6.70 0.33 -12.13
C LYS A 159 -7.02 -0.93 -11.30
N LEU A 160 -5.98 -1.62 -10.79
CA LEU A 160 -6.16 -2.75 -9.89
C LEU A 160 -6.74 -2.27 -8.54
N CYS A 161 -6.24 -1.16 -7.99
CA CYS A 161 -6.78 -0.54 -6.78
C CYS A 161 -8.26 -0.19 -6.97
N GLU A 162 -8.62 0.45 -8.08
CA GLU A 162 -9.99 0.81 -8.41
C GLU A 162 -10.89 -0.44 -8.45
N LYS A 163 -10.47 -1.49 -9.17
CA LYS A 163 -11.20 -2.75 -9.25
C LYS A 163 -11.36 -3.42 -7.88
N TYR A 164 -10.31 -3.43 -7.07
CA TYR A 164 -10.35 -4.03 -5.73
C TYR A 164 -11.26 -3.22 -4.79
N LEU A 165 -11.06 -1.90 -4.71
CA LEU A 165 -11.81 -1.04 -3.79
C LEU A 165 -13.26 -0.84 -4.18
N SER A 166 -13.64 -1.05 -5.45
CA SER A 166 -15.03 -1.04 -5.90
C SER A 166 -15.90 -2.12 -5.25
N ASN A 167 -15.29 -3.14 -4.65
CA ASN A 167 -16.00 -4.18 -3.90
C ASN A 167 -16.45 -3.72 -2.50
N PHE A 168 -16.07 -2.52 -2.06
CA PHE A 168 -16.40 -1.96 -0.75
C PHE A 168 -17.26 -0.71 -0.91
N PRO A 169 -18.60 -0.84 -0.82
CA PRO A 169 -19.54 0.26 -1.09
C PRO A 169 -19.31 1.49 -0.23
N GLU A 170 -18.80 1.33 0.99
CA GLU A 170 -18.49 2.43 1.91
C GLU A 170 -17.35 3.35 1.43
N LEU A 171 -16.55 2.90 0.44
CA LEU A 171 -15.49 3.68 -0.19
C LEU A 171 -15.93 4.40 -1.48
N SER A 172 -17.13 4.13 -1.95
CA SER A 172 -17.65 4.73 -3.18
C SER A 172 -17.66 6.26 -3.10
N GLY A 173 -17.06 6.91 -4.12
CA GLY A 173 -16.97 8.36 -4.18
C GLY A 173 -15.97 9.02 -3.22
N ARG A 174 -15.29 8.21 -2.39
CA ARG A 174 -14.33 8.70 -1.38
C ARG A 174 -12.86 8.41 -1.74
N VAL A 175 -12.63 7.59 -2.76
CA VAL A 175 -11.28 7.26 -3.23
C VAL A 175 -11.05 7.86 -4.61
N SER A 176 -9.93 8.56 -4.76
CA SER A 176 -9.45 9.09 -6.03
C SER A 176 -8.23 8.30 -6.48
N PHE A 177 -8.18 7.97 -7.77
CA PHE A 177 -7.14 7.16 -8.38
C PHE A 177 -6.33 8.03 -9.33
N VAL A 178 -5.05 8.24 -9.04
CA VAL A 178 -4.16 9.14 -9.78
C VAL A 178 -2.96 8.35 -10.28
N SER A 179 -2.77 8.33 -11.57
CA SER A 179 -1.59 7.72 -12.16
C SER A 179 -0.35 8.58 -11.93
N CYS A 180 0.80 7.96 -11.71
CA CYS A 180 2.05 8.68 -11.46
C CYS A 180 2.48 9.62 -12.60
N ASP A 181 1.99 9.41 -13.82
CA ASP A 181 2.19 10.29 -14.97
C ASP A 181 1.17 11.46 -15.05
N GLU A 182 0.18 11.49 -14.16
CA GLU A 182 -0.88 12.53 -14.09
C GLU A 182 -0.74 13.43 -12.86
N ILE A 183 0.25 13.24 -12.01
CA ILE A 183 0.40 13.98 -10.74
C ILE A 183 0.52 15.50 -10.95
N ASP A 184 1.03 15.94 -12.09
CA ASP A 184 1.15 17.37 -12.41
C ASP A 184 -0.20 18.05 -12.65
N ASN A 185 -1.22 17.27 -13.00
CA ASN A 185 -2.56 17.73 -13.31
C ASN A 185 -3.55 17.57 -12.14
N PHE A 186 -3.12 16.98 -11.03
CA PHE A 186 -3.98 16.73 -9.88
C PHE A 186 -3.72 17.73 -8.75
N ASP A 187 -4.80 18.13 -8.08
CA ASP A 187 -4.70 19.02 -6.92
C ASP A 187 -4.36 18.26 -5.63
N PHE A 188 -3.13 18.44 -5.14
CA PHE A 188 -2.64 17.92 -3.87
C PHE A 188 -2.60 19.01 -2.77
N SER A 189 -3.57 19.91 -2.74
CA SER A 189 -3.72 20.87 -1.63
C SER A 189 -4.34 20.21 -0.40
N ASP A 190 -4.15 20.82 0.76
CA ASP A 190 -4.80 20.48 2.04
C ASP A 190 -4.70 19.00 2.48
N ILE A 191 -3.60 18.33 2.17
CA ILE A 191 -3.36 16.95 2.57
C ILE A 191 -3.12 16.89 4.09
N ASP A 192 -3.93 16.12 4.82
CA ASP A 192 -3.73 15.90 6.25
C ASP A 192 -2.65 14.87 6.54
N LEU A 193 -2.57 13.83 5.70
CA LEU A 193 -1.61 12.73 5.84
C LEU A 193 -1.14 12.23 4.48
N CYS A 194 0.17 12.18 4.29
CA CYS A 194 0.79 11.43 3.20
C CYS A 194 1.37 10.12 3.76
N ILE A 195 1.07 9.01 3.11
CA ILE A 195 1.57 7.67 3.45
C ILE A 195 2.40 7.14 2.28
N SER A 196 3.56 6.56 2.55
CA SER A 196 4.26 5.71 1.60
C SER A 196 4.90 4.55 2.34
N GLU A 197 4.45 3.34 2.02
CA GLU A 197 4.97 2.13 2.64
C GLU A 197 5.93 1.43 1.69
N ALA A 198 7.23 1.60 1.96
CA ALA A 198 8.39 1.14 1.19
C ALA A 198 8.50 1.74 -0.23
N ALA A 199 7.41 2.07 -0.90
CA ALA A 199 7.38 2.40 -2.32
C ALA A 199 8.24 3.61 -2.71
N LEU A 200 8.25 4.68 -1.90
CA LEU A 200 9.05 5.87 -2.20
C LEU A 200 10.56 5.54 -2.24
N ALA A 201 11.02 4.64 -1.37
CA ALA A 201 12.43 4.23 -1.31
C ALA A 201 12.88 3.41 -2.52
N GLU A 202 11.95 2.85 -3.27
CA GLU A 202 12.20 2.05 -4.46
C GLU A 202 12.22 2.90 -5.74
N CYS A 203 11.81 4.16 -5.67
CA CYS A 203 11.80 5.09 -6.79
C CYS A 203 13.20 5.69 -7.02
N GLY A 204 13.53 6.01 -8.28
CA GLY A 204 14.70 6.79 -8.63
C GLY A 204 14.63 8.23 -8.11
N TYR A 205 15.79 8.87 -8.01
CA TYR A 205 15.95 10.19 -7.40
C TYR A 205 15.00 11.25 -7.96
N GLU A 206 14.86 11.35 -9.27
CA GLU A 206 13.98 12.37 -9.90
C GLU A 206 12.49 12.12 -9.57
N THR A 207 12.10 10.85 -9.51
CA THR A 207 10.73 10.46 -9.12
C THR A 207 10.48 10.77 -7.65
N GLN A 208 11.43 10.45 -6.76
CA GLN A 208 11.35 10.80 -5.34
C GLN A 208 11.22 12.32 -5.16
N LYS A 209 12.07 13.09 -5.86
CA LYS A 209 12.04 14.56 -5.82
C LYS A 209 10.68 15.11 -6.27
N ASN A 210 10.12 14.56 -7.34
CA ASN A 210 8.81 14.99 -7.81
C ASN A 210 7.70 14.71 -6.77
N TYR A 211 7.68 13.54 -6.15
CA TYR A 211 6.75 13.23 -5.06
C TYR A 211 6.95 14.13 -3.84
N ILE A 212 8.20 14.43 -3.47
CA ILE A 212 8.52 15.35 -2.38
C ILE A 212 7.95 16.73 -2.67
N ASP A 213 8.22 17.28 -3.84
CA ASP A 213 7.82 18.65 -4.21
C ASP A 213 6.31 18.79 -4.39
N LYS A 214 5.65 17.80 -4.98
CA LYS A 214 4.23 17.87 -5.35
C LYS A 214 3.27 17.43 -4.24
N ILE A 215 3.69 16.48 -3.39
CA ILE A 215 2.79 15.81 -2.43
C ILE A 215 3.31 15.97 -1.00
N ILE A 216 4.53 15.52 -0.72
CA ILE A 216 5.03 15.40 0.65
C ILE A 216 5.16 16.77 1.30
N ASN A 217 5.76 17.76 0.62
CA ASN A 217 5.93 19.13 1.13
C ASN A 217 4.60 19.87 1.34
N LYS A 218 3.49 19.37 0.76
CA LYS A 218 2.14 19.95 0.94
C LYS A 218 1.34 19.24 2.03
N SER A 219 1.88 18.16 2.60
CA SER A 219 1.18 17.34 3.58
C SER A 219 1.45 17.84 5.01
N LYS A 220 0.40 17.95 5.83
CA LYS A 220 0.52 18.36 7.24
C LYS A 220 1.24 17.32 8.09
N LYS A 221 1.06 16.03 7.76
CA LYS A 221 1.70 14.89 8.41
C LYS A 221 2.18 13.91 7.35
N VAL A 222 3.26 13.21 7.66
CA VAL A 222 3.87 12.24 6.75
C VAL A 222 4.22 10.97 7.51
N TYR A 223 3.88 9.81 6.94
CA TYR A 223 4.26 8.50 7.42
C TYR A 223 4.94 7.74 6.27
N ILE A 224 6.25 7.57 6.36
CA ILE A 224 7.04 6.87 5.35
C ILE A 224 7.80 5.74 6.03
N THR A 225 7.73 4.54 5.45
CA THR A 225 8.58 3.41 5.83
C THR A 225 9.58 3.13 4.72
N TYR A 226 10.74 2.60 5.10
CA TYR A 226 11.79 2.21 4.18
C TYR A 226 12.00 0.71 4.26
N ASN A 227 12.20 0.08 3.11
CA ASN A 227 12.65 -1.30 3.04
C ASN A 227 14.18 -1.32 3.20
N THR A 228 14.65 -1.58 4.42
CA THR A 228 16.10 -1.56 4.75
C THR A 228 16.90 -2.70 4.14
N LEU A 229 16.25 -3.71 3.55
CA LEU A 229 16.92 -4.85 2.93
C LEU A 229 17.73 -4.47 1.69
N HIS A 230 17.44 -3.31 1.07
CA HIS A 230 18.16 -2.82 -0.11
C HIS A 230 19.37 -1.93 0.22
N ILE A 231 19.48 -1.41 1.45
CA ILE A 231 20.57 -0.49 1.87
C ILE A 231 21.90 -1.23 2.03
N THR A 232 21.91 -2.55 2.22
CA THR A 232 23.12 -3.32 2.50
C THR A 232 24.03 -3.57 1.29
N ASN A 233 23.62 -3.22 0.07
CA ASN A 233 24.38 -3.45 -1.14
C ASN A 233 24.91 -2.18 -1.84
N SER A 234 24.54 -0.99 -1.43
CA SER A 234 25.12 0.25 -1.94
C SER A 234 26.24 0.72 -0.97
N LYS A 235 27.49 0.63 -1.44
CA LYS A 235 28.66 1.18 -0.71
C LYS A 235 28.78 2.70 -0.82
N GLU A 236 27.70 3.41 -1.00
CA GLU A 236 27.69 4.88 -0.97
C GLU A 236 27.10 5.32 0.36
N SER A 237 28.02 5.62 1.29
CA SER A 237 27.70 6.37 2.51
C SER A 237 27.29 7.78 2.11
N PHE A 238 26.16 8.21 2.58
CA PHE A 238 25.82 9.64 2.61
C PHE A 238 26.70 10.29 3.69
N ASP A 239 27.75 11.03 3.28
CA ASP A 239 28.46 12.01 4.08
C ASP A 239 27.70 13.33 4.11
#